data_3c09be516f065bb07f4bc8fc475e8ca2
#
_entry.id   3c09be516f065bb07f4bc8fc475e8ca2
#
_cell.length_a   1.000
_cell.length_b   1.000
_cell.length_c   1.000
_cell.angle_alpha   90.00
_cell.angle_beta   90.00
_cell.angle_gamma   90.00
#
_symmetry.space_group_name_H-M   'P 1'
#
loop_
_entity.id
_entity.type
_entity.pdbx_description
1 polymer ?
#
loop_
_entity_poly.entity_id
_entity_poly.type
_entity_poly.pdbx_seq_one_letter_code
_entity_poly.pdbx_strand_id
1 'polypeptide(L)'
;KEYEESYLNHISAIADLLKEEETQKRKGRKKGKIEFKTNRGKLYHADCLEILPQIQDNTIDLIFADPPFNLKKEYANGRSDDLTISKYINWSKQWLDECVRILKPGGSLYIYNIPKWCVYYAEYLNCKLCFQNWIAIDMKNSFPIKDKYTPSHYGLLYFTTGVKANTFNKQRLPIQTCRHCGGEYKDYGGYKYKMNTLGVNIADVWYDIFL
;
A
#
# COMPACT_ATOMS: atom_id res chain seq x y z
N LYS A 1 -33.23 25.35 -12.10
CA LYS A 1 -32.38 25.74 -10.94
C LYS A 1 -32.98 25.26 -9.61
N GLU A 2 -34.21 25.59 -9.24
CA GLU A 2 -34.84 25.11 -7.97
C GLU A 2 -34.99 23.58 -7.93
N TYR A 3 -35.30 22.92 -9.04
CA TYR A 3 -35.38 21.46 -9.12
C TYR A 3 -34.01 20.78 -8.98
N GLU A 4 -32.96 21.33 -9.53
CA GLU A 4 -31.60 20.81 -9.43
C GLU A 4 -31.08 20.93 -7.99
N GLU A 5 -31.34 22.04 -7.35
CA GLU A 5 -30.94 22.29 -5.96
C GLU A 5 -31.67 21.37 -4.97
N SER A 6 -32.99 21.15 -5.18
CA SER A 6 -33.77 20.19 -4.42
C SER A 6 -33.28 18.75 -4.62
N TYR A 7 -32.91 18.36 -5.84
CA TYR A 7 -32.37 17.04 -6.17
C TYR A 7 -31.00 16.78 -5.52
N LEU A 8 -30.09 17.76 -5.59
CA LEU A 8 -28.78 17.68 -4.92
C LEU A 8 -28.89 17.60 -3.42
N ASN A 9 -29.82 18.34 -2.80
CA ASN A 9 -30.09 18.26 -1.37
C ASN A 9 -30.64 16.90 -0.95
N HIS A 10 -31.51 16.28 -1.77
CA HIS A 10 -31.99 14.89 -1.52
C HIS A 10 -30.87 13.86 -1.60
N ILE A 11 -29.99 13.95 -2.60
CA ILE A 11 -28.83 13.05 -2.72
C ILE A 11 -27.89 13.20 -1.55
N SER A 12 -27.61 14.45 -1.11
CA SER A 12 -26.77 14.71 0.05
C SER A 12 -27.38 14.12 1.33
N ALA A 13 -28.69 14.30 1.56
CA ALA A 13 -29.36 13.73 2.71
C ALA A 13 -29.32 12.19 2.73
N ILE A 14 -29.53 11.55 1.58
CA ILE A 14 -29.41 10.08 1.46
C ILE A 14 -27.97 9.63 1.73
N ALA A 15 -26.98 10.34 1.22
CA ALA A 15 -25.56 10.02 1.45
C ALA A 15 -25.20 10.14 2.95
N ASP A 16 -25.75 11.12 3.65
CA ASP A 16 -25.52 11.31 5.07
C ASP A 16 -26.22 10.23 5.91
N LEU A 17 -27.44 9.83 5.57
CA LEU A 17 -28.14 8.70 6.20
C LEU A 17 -27.38 7.38 6.01
N LEU A 18 -26.87 7.11 4.83
CA LEU A 18 -26.03 5.92 4.55
C LEU A 18 -24.74 5.92 5.38
N LYS A 19 -24.08 7.08 5.52
CA LYS A 19 -22.92 7.24 6.40
C LYS A 19 -23.24 6.99 7.86
N GLU A 20 -24.38 7.47 8.34
CA GLU A 20 -24.84 7.24 9.71
C GLU A 20 -25.13 5.77 9.99
N GLU A 21 -25.81 5.07 9.06
CA GLU A 21 -26.04 3.63 9.17
C GLU A 21 -24.73 2.81 9.17
N GLU A 22 -23.79 3.15 8.31
CA GLU A 22 -22.47 2.53 8.32
C GLU A 22 -21.72 2.79 9.63
N THR A 23 -21.81 4.00 10.16
CA THR A 23 -21.17 4.37 11.42
C THR A 23 -21.78 3.61 12.61
N GLN A 24 -23.11 3.39 12.62
CA GLN A 24 -23.77 2.57 13.62
C GLN A 24 -23.40 1.08 13.51
N LYS A 25 -23.35 0.54 12.30
CA LYS A 25 -22.86 -0.84 12.06
C LYS A 25 -21.42 -1.05 12.54
N ARG A 26 -20.57 -0.03 12.43
CA ARG A 26 -19.17 -0.07 12.93
C ARG A 26 -19.10 -0.12 14.47
N LYS A 27 -19.96 0.61 15.18
CA LYS A 27 -19.98 0.65 16.66
C LYS A 27 -20.35 -0.70 17.31
N GLY A 28 -21.06 -1.57 16.62
CA GLY A 28 -21.47 -2.90 17.10
C GLY A 28 -20.44 -4.02 16.91
N ARG A 29 -19.29 -3.77 16.25
CA ARG A 29 -18.27 -4.79 15.98
C ARG A 29 -17.45 -5.12 17.23
N LYS A 30 -17.03 -6.40 17.36
CA LYS A 30 -16.18 -6.85 18.48
C LYS A 30 -14.89 -6.03 18.51
N LYS A 31 -14.53 -5.55 19.71
CA LYS A 31 -13.22 -4.91 19.90
C LYS A 31 -12.13 -5.97 19.80
N GLY A 32 -11.18 -5.79 18.90
CA GLY A 32 -10.01 -6.64 18.82
C GLY A 32 -9.21 -6.60 20.13
N LYS A 33 -8.61 -7.72 20.48
CA LYS A 33 -7.78 -7.82 21.68
C LYS A 33 -6.48 -7.04 21.47
N ILE A 34 -6.19 -6.10 22.39
CA ILE A 34 -4.88 -5.45 22.43
C ILE A 34 -3.91 -6.42 23.09
N GLU A 35 -2.92 -6.92 22.35
CA GLU A 35 -1.87 -7.80 22.88
C GLU A 35 -0.77 -7.01 23.55
N PHE A 36 -0.45 -5.83 23.04
CA PHE A 36 0.61 -5.01 23.58
C PHE A 36 0.31 -3.52 23.39
N LYS A 37 0.66 -2.70 24.39
CA LYS A 37 0.46 -1.25 24.36
C LYS A 37 1.67 -0.54 24.97
N THR A 38 2.12 0.52 24.27
CA THR A 38 3.11 1.48 24.75
C THR A 38 2.54 2.90 24.73
N ASN A 39 3.32 3.86 25.16
CA ASN A 39 2.97 5.27 25.00
C ASN A 39 2.92 5.73 23.53
N ARG A 40 3.54 4.96 22.62
CA ARG A 40 3.68 5.30 21.19
C ARG A 40 2.89 4.41 20.24
N GLY A 41 2.32 3.29 20.72
CA GLY A 41 1.63 2.37 19.83
C GLY A 41 0.84 1.28 20.52
N LYS A 42 0.01 0.61 19.73
CA LYS A 42 -0.80 -0.54 20.14
C LYS A 42 -0.63 -1.66 19.11
N LEU A 43 -0.48 -2.89 19.59
CA LEU A 43 -0.51 -4.09 18.77
C LEU A 43 -1.84 -4.83 19.01
N TYR A 44 -2.53 -5.11 17.92
CA TYR A 44 -3.78 -5.86 17.94
C TYR A 44 -3.56 -7.24 17.32
N HIS A 45 -4.07 -8.27 17.96
CA HIS A 45 -4.21 -9.60 17.37
C HIS A 45 -5.69 -9.81 17.04
N ALA A 46 -6.06 -9.47 15.82
CA ALA A 46 -7.44 -9.53 15.33
C ALA A 46 -7.48 -9.48 13.81
N ASP A 47 -8.64 -9.75 13.23
CA ASP A 47 -8.89 -9.47 11.82
C ASP A 47 -8.87 -7.95 11.58
N CYS A 48 -8.13 -7.52 10.55
CA CYS A 48 -8.06 -6.09 10.20
C CYS A 48 -9.45 -5.51 9.87
N LEU A 49 -10.36 -6.30 9.30
CA LEU A 49 -11.73 -5.91 9.03
C LEU A 49 -12.58 -5.68 10.30
N GLU A 50 -12.11 -6.14 11.44
CA GLU A 50 -12.72 -5.82 12.74
C GLU A 50 -12.12 -4.53 13.35
N ILE A 51 -10.84 -4.25 13.10
CA ILE A 51 -10.11 -3.13 13.71
C ILE A 51 -10.18 -1.86 12.89
N LEU A 52 -9.93 -1.94 11.58
CA LEU A 52 -9.89 -0.75 10.71
C LEU A 52 -11.18 0.10 10.81
N PRO A 53 -12.40 -0.48 10.83
CA PRO A 53 -13.62 0.32 10.96
C PRO A 53 -13.75 1.09 12.28
N GLN A 54 -12.94 0.75 13.30
CA GLN A 54 -12.93 1.46 14.59
C GLN A 54 -12.01 2.68 14.59
N ILE A 55 -11.15 2.80 13.57
CA ILE A 55 -10.26 3.94 13.39
C ILE A 55 -11.05 5.08 12.74
N GLN A 56 -10.90 6.27 13.26
CA GLN A 56 -11.56 7.47 12.75
C GLN A 56 -11.07 7.82 11.35
N ASP A 57 -11.95 8.37 10.52
CA ASP A 57 -11.63 8.86 9.18
C ASP A 57 -10.51 9.92 9.24
N ASN A 58 -9.63 9.93 8.25
CA ASN A 58 -8.60 10.94 8.07
C ASN A 58 -7.67 11.13 9.29
N THR A 59 -7.26 10.04 9.94
CA THR A 59 -6.40 10.09 11.15
C THR A 59 -5.01 9.52 10.96
N ILE A 60 -4.79 8.70 9.91
CA ILE A 60 -3.54 7.97 9.69
C ILE A 60 -2.69 8.67 8.63
N ASP A 61 -1.43 8.90 8.94
CA ASP A 61 -0.47 9.54 8.01
C ASP A 61 0.13 8.57 7.02
N LEU A 62 0.38 7.32 7.47
CA LEU A 62 0.99 6.27 6.66
C LEU A 62 0.43 4.89 7.01
N ILE A 63 0.10 4.12 5.99
CA ILE A 63 -0.26 2.71 6.09
C ILE A 63 0.74 1.89 5.31
N PHE A 64 1.27 0.84 5.94
CA PHE A 64 1.99 -0.25 5.27
C PHE A 64 1.17 -1.53 5.43
N ALA A 65 0.74 -2.10 4.31
CA ALA A 65 -0.08 -3.30 4.29
C ALA A 65 0.68 -4.47 3.66
N ASP A 66 0.76 -5.58 4.39
CA ASP A 66 1.34 -6.85 3.95
C ASP A 66 0.29 -7.96 4.12
N PRO A 67 -0.73 -8.03 3.22
CA PRO A 67 -1.77 -9.02 3.30
C PRO A 67 -1.28 -10.41 2.87
N PRO A 68 -1.95 -11.51 3.29
CA PRO A 68 -1.66 -12.86 2.80
C PRO A 68 -1.62 -12.92 1.28
N PHE A 69 -0.67 -13.67 0.70
CA PHE A 69 -0.45 -13.71 -0.76
C PHE A 69 -1.35 -14.68 -1.52
N ASN A 70 -2.22 -15.39 -0.81
CA ASN A 70 -3.14 -16.39 -1.38
C ASN A 70 -2.40 -17.45 -2.21
N LEU A 71 -1.37 -18.03 -1.62
CA LEU A 71 -0.48 -19.03 -2.24
C LEU A 71 -0.79 -20.47 -1.79
N LYS A 72 -1.94 -20.72 -1.19
CA LYS A 72 -2.36 -22.01 -0.64
C LYS A 72 -1.45 -22.49 0.49
N LYS A 73 -0.90 -21.56 1.26
CA LYS A 73 -0.10 -21.90 2.44
C LYS A 73 -0.99 -22.24 3.61
N GLU A 74 -0.63 -23.34 4.29
CA GLU A 74 -1.20 -23.67 5.58
C GLU A 74 -0.37 -22.99 6.67
N TYR A 75 -1.03 -22.22 7.52
CA TYR A 75 -0.41 -21.56 8.66
C TYR A 75 -0.56 -22.45 9.90
N ALA A 76 0.37 -22.31 10.85
CA ALA A 76 0.42 -23.13 12.08
C ALA A 76 -0.87 -23.13 12.93
N ASN A 77 -1.78 -22.19 12.69
CA ASN A 77 -3.09 -22.07 13.34
C ASN A 77 -4.24 -22.77 12.58
N GLY A 78 -3.92 -23.60 11.58
CA GLY A 78 -4.90 -24.31 10.74
C GLY A 78 -5.66 -23.42 9.75
N ARG A 79 -5.27 -22.16 9.58
CA ARG A 79 -5.82 -21.28 8.56
C ARG A 79 -5.05 -21.46 7.25
N SER A 80 -5.76 -21.49 6.13
CA SER A 80 -5.20 -21.53 4.79
C SER A 80 -5.49 -20.23 4.05
N ASP A 81 -4.55 -19.76 3.24
CA ASP A 81 -4.73 -18.65 2.31
C ASP A 81 -5.14 -19.13 0.91
N ASP A 82 -6.10 -20.07 0.83
CA ASP A 82 -6.60 -20.67 -0.41
C ASP A 82 -7.99 -20.14 -0.79
N LEU A 83 -8.09 -18.87 -1.09
CA LEU A 83 -9.31 -18.27 -1.61
C LEU A 83 -9.34 -18.32 -3.14
N THR A 84 -10.53 -18.48 -3.73
CA THR A 84 -10.71 -18.24 -5.17
C THR A 84 -10.35 -16.80 -5.50
N ILE A 85 -9.91 -16.54 -6.73
CA ILE A 85 -9.51 -15.19 -7.19
C ILE A 85 -10.57 -14.15 -6.85
N SER A 86 -11.83 -14.42 -7.18
CA SER A 86 -12.94 -13.49 -6.92
C SER A 86 -13.15 -13.22 -5.43
N LYS A 87 -13.07 -14.24 -4.59
CA LYS A 87 -13.21 -14.09 -3.13
C LYS A 87 -12.06 -13.28 -2.54
N TYR A 88 -10.83 -13.56 -2.99
CA TYR A 88 -9.65 -12.85 -2.53
C TYR A 88 -9.70 -11.36 -2.92
N ILE A 89 -10.06 -11.05 -4.16
CA ILE A 89 -10.21 -9.66 -4.62
C ILE A 89 -11.31 -8.95 -3.85
N ASN A 90 -12.49 -9.58 -3.66
CA ASN A 90 -13.58 -8.97 -2.91
C ASN A 90 -13.24 -8.73 -1.44
N TRP A 91 -12.53 -9.67 -0.81
CA TRP A 91 -11.98 -9.47 0.53
C TRP A 91 -10.95 -8.32 0.56
N SER A 92 -10.06 -8.28 -0.44
CA SER A 92 -9.06 -7.22 -0.53
C SER A 92 -9.66 -5.84 -0.66
N LYS A 93 -10.70 -5.68 -1.48
CA LYS A 93 -11.41 -4.41 -1.64
C LYS A 93 -11.95 -3.87 -0.31
N GLN A 94 -12.42 -4.74 0.58
CA GLN A 94 -12.97 -4.32 1.87
C GLN A 94 -11.92 -3.62 2.75
N TRP A 95 -10.74 -4.22 2.94
CA TRP A 95 -9.70 -3.60 3.75
C TRP A 95 -9.00 -2.44 3.02
N LEU A 96 -8.93 -2.46 1.69
CA LEU A 96 -8.43 -1.33 0.90
C LEU A 96 -9.32 -0.09 1.07
N ASP A 97 -10.64 -0.26 1.05
CA ASP A 97 -11.59 0.84 1.28
C ASP A 97 -11.41 1.45 2.67
N GLU A 98 -11.23 0.63 3.68
CA GLU A 98 -10.95 1.10 5.02
C GLU A 98 -9.60 1.84 5.10
N CYS A 99 -8.56 1.35 4.42
CA CYS A 99 -7.28 2.05 4.33
C CYS A 99 -7.44 3.44 3.70
N VAL A 100 -8.18 3.52 2.58
CA VAL A 100 -8.45 4.82 1.92
C VAL A 100 -9.19 5.77 2.86
N ARG A 101 -10.19 5.29 3.58
CA ARG A 101 -11.02 6.08 4.50
C ARG A 101 -10.23 6.68 5.66
N ILE A 102 -9.36 5.89 6.28
CA ILE A 102 -8.62 6.32 7.49
C ILE A 102 -7.39 7.17 7.20
N LEU A 103 -6.90 7.18 5.96
CA LEU A 103 -5.78 8.01 5.55
C LEU A 103 -6.14 9.49 5.56
N LYS A 104 -5.27 10.31 6.12
CA LYS A 104 -5.36 11.78 6.04
C LYS A 104 -5.22 12.27 4.60
N PRO A 105 -5.74 13.46 4.26
CA PRO A 105 -5.34 14.14 3.04
C PRO A 105 -3.82 14.27 2.95
N GLY A 106 -3.22 13.82 1.83
CA GLY A 106 -1.77 13.72 1.66
C GLY A 106 -1.11 12.55 2.39
N GLY A 107 -1.89 11.65 2.98
CA GLY A 107 -1.41 10.40 3.59
C GLY A 107 -0.90 9.41 2.55
N SER A 108 -0.05 8.48 2.98
CA SER A 108 0.66 7.50 2.14
C SER A 108 0.18 6.08 2.40
N LEU A 109 -0.06 5.31 1.33
CA LEU A 109 -0.38 3.89 1.37
C LEU A 109 0.68 3.10 0.63
N TYR A 110 1.32 2.17 1.34
CA TYR A 110 2.20 1.17 0.77
C TYR A 110 1.56 -0.21 0.88
N ILE A 111 1.56 -0.98 -0.22
CA ILE A 111 1.00 -2.34 -0.25
C ILE A 111 2.05 -3.28 -0.84
N TYR A 112 2.49 -4.24 -0.03
CA TYR A 112 3.44 -5.25 -0.41
C TYR A 112 2.73 -6.55 -0.81
N ASN A 113 3.02 -7.08 -1.99
CA ASN A 113 2.48 -8.37 -2.45
C ASN A 113 3.26 -8.90 -3.67
N ILE A 114 2.89 -10.09 -4.15
CA ILE A 114 3.37 -10.59 -5.44
C ILE A 114 2.72 -9.78 -6.60
N PRO A 115 3.42 -9.63 -7.74
CA PRO A 115 2.94 -8.83 -8.89
C PRO A 115 1.53 -9.19 -9.35
N LYS A 116 1.18 -10.48 -9.29
CA LYS A 116 -0.16 -10.98 -9.66
C LYS A 116 -1.28 -10.21 -8.96
N TRP A 117 -1.16 -9.96 -7.65
CA TRP A 117 -2.19 -9.28 -6.89
C TRP A 117 -2.04 -7.76 -6.93
N CYS A 118 -0.81 -7.27 -7.06
CA CYS A 118 -0.54 -5.85 -7.22
C CYS A 118 -1.28 -5.23 -8.42
N VAL A 119 -1.45 -5.96 -9.52
CA VAL A 119 -2.22 -5.51 -10.69
C VAL A 119 -3.67 -5.19 -10.31
N TYR A 120 -4.35 -6.06 -9.57
CA TYR A 120 -5.74 -5.85 -9.15
C TYR A 120 -5.86 -4.71 -8.13
N TYR A 121 -4.89 -4.58 -7.23
CA TYR A 121 -4.87 -3.49 -6.26
C TYR A 121 -4.64 -2.14 -6.94
N ALA A 122 -3.71 -2.09 -7.91
CA ALA A 122 -3.41 -0.88 -8.65
C ALA A 122 -4.61 -0.42 -9.48
N GLU A 123 -5.27 -1.32 -10.19
CA GLU A 123 -6.51 -1.02 -10.92
C GLU A 123 -7.58 -0.43 -9.99
N TYR A 124 -7.84 -1.11 -8.86
CA TYR A 124 -8.89 -0.71 -7.93
C TYR A 124 -8.62 0.64 -7.25
N LEU A 125 -7.36 0.91 -6.92
CA LEU A 125 -6.98 2.12 -6.20
C LEU A 125 -6.78 3.33 -7.10
N ASN A 126 -6.49 3.17 -8.39
CA ASN A 126 -6.28 4.27 -9.33
C ASN A 126 -7.48 5.23 -9.46
N CYS A 127 -8.70 4.76 -9.16
CA CYS A 127 -9.89 5.62 -9.14
C CYS A 127 -10.12 6.31 -7.78
N LYS A 128 -9.33 6.01 -6.74
CA LYS A 128 -9.52 6.48 -5.36
C LYS A 128 -8.34 7.29 -4.84
N LEU A 129 -7.14 6.97 -5.29
CA LEU A 129 -5.87 7.51 -4.82
C LEU A 129 -4.97 7.90 -6.00
N CYS A 130 -3.95 8.71 -5.73
CA CYS A 130 -2.93 9.07 -6.70
C CYS A 130 -1.81 8.02 -6.67
N PHE A 131 -1.63 7.30 -7.78
CA PHE A 131 -0.50 6.39 -7.95
C PHE A 131 0.81 7.18 -7.97
N GLN A 132 1.80 6.72 -7.21
CA GLN A 132 3.13 7.32 -7.15
C GLN A 132 4.16 6.41 -7.81
N ASN A 133 4.31 5.18 -7.30
CA ASN A 133 5.31 4.23 -7.80
C ASN A 133 4.84 2.78 -7.64
N TRP A 134 5.33 1.93 -8.53
CA TRP A 134 5.46 0.50 -8.32
C TRP A 134 6.93 0.20 -8.08
N ILE A 135 7.27 -0.18 -6.86
CA ILE A 135 8.62 -0.50 -6.46
C ILE A 135 8.82 -2.01 -6.59
N ALA A 136 9.82 -2.43 -7.35
CA ALA A 136 10.22 -3.83 -7.45
C ALA A 136 11.23 -4.15 -6.34
N ILE A 137 10.90 -5.11 -5.48
CA ILE A 137 11.79 -5.59 -4.42
C ILE A 137 12.36 -6.93 -4.85
N ASP A 138 13.67 -7.02 -4.97
CA ASP A 138 14.37 -8.23 -5.43
C ASP A 138 14.09 -9.44 -4.53
N MET A 139 13.84 -10.57 -5.18
CA MET A 139 13.60 -11.86 -4.54
C MET A 139 14.80 -12.78 -4.78
N LYS A 140 15.65 -12.97 -3.78
CA LYS A 140 16.92 -13.70 -3.93
C LYS A 140 16.78 -15.19 -4.24
N ASN A 141 15.70 -15.83 -3.80
CA ASN A 141 15.50 -17.28 -3.91
C ASN A 141 14.15 -17.59 -4.56
N SER A 142 14.09 -17.55 -5.87
CA SER A 142 12.91 -17.95 -6.62
C SER A 142 13.15 -19.23 -7.40
N PHE A 143 12.11 -20.06 -7.52
CA PHE A 143 12.18 -21.29 -8.29
C PHE A 143 11.63 -21.05 -9.72
N PRO A 144 12.26 -21.67 -10.74
CA PRO A 144 11.75 -21.63 -12.09
C PRO A 144 10.33 -22.21 -12.17
N ILE A 145 9.47 -21.57 -12.94
CA ILE A 145 8.13 -22.03 -13.21
C ILE A 145 8.09 -22.46 -14.69
N LYS A 146 7.58 -23.68 -14.96
CA LYS A 146 7.45 -24.17 -16.32
C LYS A 146 6.65 -23.18 -17.20
N ASP A 147 7.14 -22.93 -18.39
CA ASP A 147 6.52 -22.06 -19.41
C ASP A 147 6.31 -20.59 -18.98
N LYS A 148 7.09 -20.11 -18.00
CA LYS A 148 7.06 -18.72 -17.51
C LYS A 148 8.46 -18.23 -17.17
N TYR A 149 8.61 -16.91 -17.15
CA TYR A 149 9.80 -16.31 -16.54
C TYR A 149 9.82 -16.60 -15.04
N THR A 150 11.02 -16.86 -14.52
CA THR A 150 11.22 -17.04 -13.08
C THR A 150 10.81 -15.76 -12.35
N PRO A 151 9.88 -15.82 -11.38
CA PRO A 151 9.54 -14.64 -10.58
C PRO A 151 10.77 -14.20 -9.78
N SER A 152 11.15 -12.95 -9.90
CA SER A 152 12.37 -12.41 -9.28
C SER A 152 12.13 -11.19 -8.41
N HIS A 153 10.88 -10.77 -8.23
CA HIS A 153 10.56 -9.62 -7.41
C HIS A 153 9.18 -9.70 -6.78
N TYR A 154 9.04 -9.00 -5.65
CA TYR A 154 7.78 -8.59 -5.09
C TYR A 154 7.43 -7.19 -5.57
N GLY A 155 6.14 -6.85 -5.59
CA GLY A 155 5.68 -5.49 -5.83
C GLY A 155 5.39 -4.76 -4.53
N LEU A 156 5.86 -3.53 -4.40
CA LEU A 156 5.44 -2.60 -3.38
C LEU A 156 4.77 -1.41 -4.06
N LEU A 157 3.45 -1.36 -4.00
CA LEU A 157 2.67 -0.26 -4.56
C LEU A 157 2.72 0.93 -3.60
N TYR A 158 2.93 2.12 -4.14
CA TYR A 158 2.90 3.37 -3.39
C TYR A 158 1.82 4.30 -3.95
N PHE A 159 0.90 4.68 -3.09
CA PHE A 159 -0.20 5.63 -3.37
C PHE A 159 -0.24 6.74 -2.34
N THR A 160 -0.85 7.87 -2.72
CA THR A 160 -1.15 8.98 -1.81
C THR A 160 -2.59 9.45 -1.99
N THR A 161 -3.21 9.98 -0.95
CA THR A 161 -4.57 10.56 -1.01
C THR A 161 -4.61 11.92 -1.70
N GLY A 162 -3.47 12.47 -2.12
CA GLY A 162 -3.34 13.69 -2.89
C GLY A 162 -2.22 13.55 -3.90
N VAL A 163 -2.03 14.53 -4.76
CA VAL A 163 -0.99 14.55 -5.80
C VAL A 163 0.42 14.37 -5.20
N LYS A 164 0.61 14.79 -3.96
CA LYS A 164 1.87 14.67 -3.23
C LYS A 164 1.61 14.17 -1.81
N ALA A 165 2.56 13.40 -1.27
CA ALA A 165 2.58 13.08 0.14
C ALA A 165 2.85 14.32 1.00
N ASN A 166 2.20 14.41 2.18
CA ASN A 166 2.52 15.46 3.16
C ASN A 166 3.96 15.35 3.68
N THR A 167 4.44 14.12 3.79
CA THR A 167 5.80 13.83 4.24
C THR A 167 6.47 12.87 3.27
N PHE A 168 7.55 13.30 2.66
CA PHE A 168 8.41 12.46 1.82
C PHE A 168 9.87 12.85 2.03
N ASN A 169 10.58 12.08 2.83
CA ASN A 169 11.99 12.27 3.12
C ASN A 169 12.83 11.58 2.05
N LYS A 170 13.36 12.37 1.12
CA LYS A 170 14.22 11.86 0.04
C LYS A 170 15.44 11.15 0.61
N GLN A 171 15.52 9.86 0.39
CA GLN A 171 16.72 9.09 0.69
C GLN A 171 17.65 9.11 -0.52
N ARG A 172 18.95 9.10 -0.26
CA ARG A 172 19.99 9.09 -1.28
C ARG A 172 20.96 7.95 -1.01
N LEU A 173 21.40 7.33 -2.10
CA LEU A 173 22.49 6.37 -2.07
C LEU A 173 23.79 7.05 -2.51
N PRO A 174 24.93 6.61 -2.00
CA PRO A 174 26.22 7.07 -2.51
C PRO A 174 26.31 6.92 -4.02
N ILE A 175 26.99 7.84 -4.70
CA ILE A 175 27.24 7.72 -6.13
C ILE A 175 28.02 6.44 -6.34
N GLN A 176 27.47 5.52 -7.12
CA GLN A 176 28.12 4.25 -7.39
C GLN A 176 29.36 4.48 -8.25
N THR A 177 30.38 3.68 -8.02
CA THR A 177 31.56 3.60 -8.87
C THR A 177 31.34 2.60 -10.01
N CYS A 178 32.22 2.61 -11.01
CA CYS A 178 32.18 1.65 -12.10
C CYS A 178 32.27 0.21 -11.57
N ARG A 179 31.32 -0.65 -11.92
CA ARG A 179 31.27 -2.05 -11.49
C ARG A 179 32.49 -2.89 -11.94
N HIS A 180 33.17 -2.48 -13.01
CA HIS A 180 34.29 -3.23 -13.59
C HIS A 180 35.64 -2.81 -13.01
N CYS A 181 35.87 -1.51 -12.75
CA CYS A 181 37.17 -1.01 -12.33
C CYS A 181 37.16 -0.30 -10.99
N GLY A 182 35.97 -0.15 -10.35
CA GLY A 182 35.84 0.58 -9.08
C GLY A 182 36.11 2.08 -9.18
N GLY A 183 36.46 2.58 -10.37
CA GLY A 183 36.76 3.99 -10.60
C GLY A 183 35.50 4.82 -10.85
N GLU A 184 35.68 6.11 -11.03
CA GLU A 184 34.59 7.05 -11.28
C GLU A 184 33.87 6.72 -12.60
N TYR A 185 32.56 6.95 -12.61
CA TYR A 185 31.78 6.88 -13.84
C TYR A 185 32.28 7.89 -14.87
N LYS A 186 32.42 7.44 -16.13
CA LYS A 186 32.67 8.34 -17.26
C LYS A 186 31.48 9.26 -17.46
N ASP A 187 31.77 10.52 -17.69
CA ASP A 187 30.75 11.53 -18.01
C ASP A 187 30.46 11.52 -19.51
N TYR A 188 29.60 10.60 -19.96
CA TYR A 188 29.26 10.47 -21.36
C TYR A 188 28.41 11.62 -21.93
N GLY A 189 27.79 12.42 -21.07
CA GLY A 189 26.84 13.47 -21.47
C GLY A 189 27.23 14.86 -21.02
N GLY A 190 28.37 15.05 -20.37
CA GLY A 190 28.76 16.35 -19.80
C GLY A 190 27.90 16.81 -18.63
N TYR A 191 27.17 15.89 -17.98
CA TYR A 191 26.24 16.24 -16.88
C TYR A 191 26.74 15.87 -15.49
N LYS A 192 27.94 15.31 -15.36
CA LYS A 192 28.51 14.88 -14.06
C LYS A 192 28.53 16.04 -13.04
N TYR A 193 28.79 17.26 -13.50
CA TYR A 193 28.78 18.45 -12.65
C TYR A 193 27.39 18.80 -12.04
N LYS A 194 26.29 18.29 -12.63
CA LYS A 194 24.93 18.45 -12.11
C LYS A 194 24.54 17.41 -11.07
N MET A 195 25.37 16.39 -10.85
CA MET A 195 25.08 15.36 -9.86
C MET A 195 25.13 15.93 -8.47
N ASN A 196 24.16 15.53 -7.63
CA ASN A 196 24.13 15.97 -6.25
C ASN A 196 25.25 15.30 -5.47
N THR A 197 26.07 16.10 -4.77
CA THR A 197 27.20 15.61 -3.97
C THR A 197 26.77 14.67 -2.81
N LEU A 198 25.51 14.78 -2.36
CA LEU A 198 24.95 13.90 -1.34
C LEU A 198 24.53 12.52 -1.89
N GLY A 199 24.72 12.27 -3.18
CA GLY A 199 24.37 11.00 -3.81
C GLY A 199 23.19 11.06 -4.76
N VAL A 200 22.78 9.88 -5.28
CA VAL A 200 21.66 9.70 -6.20
C VAL A 200 20.39 9.36 -5.44
N ASN A 201 19.24 9.73 -5.96
CA ASN A 201 17.95 9.32 -5.39
C ASN A 201 17.82 7.79 -5.46
N ILE A 202 17.17 7.20 -4.46
CA ILE A 202 16.79 5.79 -4.51
C ILE A 202 15.85 5.60 -5.71
N ALA A 203 16.14 4.59 -6.52
CA ALA A 203 15.29 4.16 -7.63
C ALA A 203 14.13 3.30 -7.11
N ASP A 204 13.22 2.93 -7.99
CA ASP A 204 12.07 2.05 -7.71
C ASP A 204 12.37 0.56 -7.90
N VAL A 205 13.64 0.18 -7.98
CA VAL A 205 14.11 -1.22 -7.94
C VAL A 205 15.08 -1.38 -6.77
N TRP A 206 14.70 -2.19 -5.79
CA TRP A 206 15.44 -2.39 -4.55
C TRP A 206 16.05 -3.79 -4.49
N TYR A 207 17.38 -3.86 -4.44
CA TYR A 207 18.16 -5.12 -4.49
C TYR A 207 18.69 -5.59 -3.13
N ASP A 208 18.68 -4.73 -2.13
CA ASP A 208 19.40 -4.88 -0.87
C ASP A 208 18.48 -5.01 0.36
N ILE A 209 17.19 -5.16 0.13
CA ILE A 209 16.25 -5.48 1.19
C ILE A 209 16.28 -6.99 1.42
N PHE A 210 16.83 -7.37 2.57
CA PHE A 210 16.78 -8.73 3.08
C PHE A 210 15.46 -8.92 3.83
N LEU A 211 14.54 -9.64 3.24
CA LEU A 211 13.30 -10.09 3.86
C LEU A 211 13.46 -11.51 4.38
#